data_0ba8bc06a8f98711262e3908989300ee
#
_entry.id   0ba8bc06a8f98711262e3908989300ee
#
_cell.length_a   1.000
_cell.length_b   1.000
_cell.length_c   1.000
_cell.angle_alpha   90.00
_cell.angle_beta   90.00
_cell.angle_gamma   90.00
#
_symmetry.space_group_name_H-M   'P 1'
#
loop_
_entity.id
_entity.type
_entity.pdbx_description
1 polymer ?
#
loop_
_entity_poly.entity_id
_entity_poly.type
_entity_poly.pdbx_seq_one_letter_code
_entity_poly.pdbx_strand_id
1 'polypeptide(L)'
;MEEGISQEVSLIERFTSSPSFPSAMIAFGATVALAESLLILIQGESIENAVWPQAVRTLSWTFALRESVTLIALFSALFLGFCVYSSFQNHRGRHLAKPLQAVFLGLIGAVLASWIIFVLMDYRYLRGAFLLLPTIYGVLLLGSALAIRGPPRLPDSSQNWKEKGATALHVLTIFLAAWLVMPGIPALIGIAPSPPTAPVMGYGAEPGPFDRTTVRYAYELPEEVTSIQGPTEEDIEFSIYLTLPHLPEEPGIEGVPLAILFHAFNNPSIDSYTDWIDHLSAKGMVVAYIQYPTDVRPEGGDDFDATIIEGTSDWPHHVPRMLSIQSALLRLNEIITATPRDGAIDDVLEDLIIMPEHLWIGGHSLGGAYSLQALGMVQSMGWGNETLLVDTEMAAARPVQEEWLPNYTDLPENSIVHLVVSEDDMTVSQCNSALHLDLFDEIEDNHSLLLFIPSDRYGFPRLVATHYLPANEAHDTLADWAFYRRVDAQADWVVAHSRGDLNTADFAYANLIDTGMLTNMGKWSDGVDVLPLQVYSNPSESNRFADCY
;
A
#
# COMPACT_ATOMS: atom_id res chain seq x y z
N MET A 1 43.25 21.78 -59.33
CA MET A 1 42.64 22.58 -58.26
C MET A 1 41.40 21.82 -57.78
N GLU A 2 41.54 20.91 -56.88
CA GLU A 2 40.44 20.29 -56.18
C GLU A 2 40.28 21.04 -54.87
N GLU A 3 39.28 21.88 -54.79
CA GLU A 3 38.87 22.52 -53.54
C GLU A 3 38.27 21.46 -52.63
N GLY A 4 39.00 21.13 -51.56
CA GLY A 4 38.52 20.32 -50.48
C GLY A 4 37.39 21.02 -49.72
N ILE A 5 36.16 20.62 -49.95
CA ILE A 5 35.01 20.96 -49.11
C ILE A 5 35.24 20.24 -47.78
N SER A 6 35.82 20.93 -46.78
CA SER A 6 35.77 20.46 -45.42
C SER A 6 34.34 20.56 -44.93
N GLN A 7 33.64 19.45 -44.88
CA GLN A 7 32.35 19.35 -44.22
C GLN A 7 32.57 19.72 -42.76
N GLU A 8 32.06 20.89 -42.32
CA GLU A 8 31.93 21.20 -40.90
C GLU A 8 30.98 20.16 -40.28
N VAL A 9 31.59 19.19 -39.61
CA VAL A 9 30.83 18.21 -38.83
C VAL A 9 30.05 18.96 -37.76
N SER A 10 28.73 18.87 -37.78
CA SER A 10 27.86 19.57 -36.83
C SER A 10 28.24 19.21 -35.37
N LEU A 11 28.04 20.16 -34.44
CA LEU A 11 28.27 19.90 -33.01
C LEU A 11 27.52 18.65 -32.53
N ILE A 12 26.32 18.40 -33.07
CA ILE A 12 25.50 17.21 -32.77
C ILE A 12 26.18 15.94 -33.25
N GLU A 13 26.79 15.93 -34.45
CA GLU A 13 27.50 14.77 -34.97
C GLU A 13 28.78 14.48 -34.16
N ARG A 14 29.49 15.53 -33.76
CA ARG A 14 30.68 15.41 -32.88
C ARG A 14 30.29 14.81 -31.53
N PHE A 15 29.20 15.30 -30.92
CA PHE A 15 28.71 14.81 -29.63
C PHE A 15 28.21 13.35 -29.73
N THR A 16 27.38 13.04 -30.72
CA THR A 16 26.80 11.70 -30.90
C THR A 16 27.80 10.63 -31.33
N SER A 17 28.98 11.03 -31.82
CA SER A 17 30.09 10.12 -32.13
C SER A 17 31.12 10.02 -30.99
N SER A 18 30.97 10.82 -29.94
CA SER A 18 31.85 10.78 -28.78
C SER A 18 31.71 9.48 -27.98
N PRO A 19 32.80 8.93 -27.43
CA PRO A 19 32.76 7.80 -26.50
C PRO A 19 31.94 8.09 -25.23
N SER A 20 31.78 9.36 -24.86
CA SER A 20 31.00 9.81 -23.69
C SER A 20 29.49 9.91 -23.94
N PHE A 21 29.04 9.80 -25.21
CA PHE A 21 27.62 9.93 -25.56
C PHE A 21 26.70 8.97 -24.77
N PRO A 22 26.99 7.66 -24.65
CA PRO A 22 26.13 6.75 -23.89
C PRO A 22 26.02 7.15 -22.42
N SER A 23 27.15 7.48 -21.78
CA SER A 23 27.16 7.90 -20.36
C SER A 23 26.42 9.21 -20.14
N ALA A 24 26.56 10.17 -21.08
CA ALA A 24 25.84 11.45 -21.03
C ALA A 24 24.32 11.26 -21.14
N MET A 25 23.86 10.36 -22.01
CA MET A 25 22.42 10.08 -22.15
C MET A 25 21.84 9.36 -20.94
N ILE A 26 22.58 8.41 -20.37
CA ILE A 26 22.18 7.75 -19.12
C ILE A 26 22.11 8.79 -17.98
N ALA A 27 23.15 9.62 -17.83
CA ALA A 27 23.15 10.68 -16.83
C ALA A 27 22.00 11.68 -17.03
N PHE A 28 21.72 12.07 -18.27
CA PHE A 28 20.61 12.95 -18.61
C PHE A 28 19.26 12.32 -18.18
N GLY A 29 19.02 11.05 -18.54
CA GLY A 29 17.80 10.36 -18.15
C GLY A 29 17.65 10.22 -16.62
N ALA A 30 18.74 9.92 -15.93
CA ALA A 30 18.76 9.90 -14.47
C ALA A 30 18.44 11.28 -13.86
N THR A 31 19.04 12.35 -14.39
CA THR A 31 18.79 13.71 -13.92
C THR A 31 17.32 14.12 -14.15
N VAL A 32 16.75 13.77 -15.30
CA VAL A 32 15.33 14.06 -15.58
C VAL A 32 14.41 13.31 -14.59
N ALA A 33 14.70 12.04 -14.32
CA ALA A 33 13.92 11.26 -13.38
C ALA A 33 14.05 11.75 -11.93
N LEU A 34 15.20 12.29 -11.56
CA LEU A 34 15.47 12.84 -10.22
C LEU A 34 15.18 14.35 -10.11
N ALA A 35 14.67 14.99 -11.17
CA ALA A 35 14.57 16.45 -11.23
C ALA A 35 13.77 17.04 -10.07
N GLU A 36 12.67 16.42 -9.71
CA GLU A 36 11.83 16.83 -8.58
C GLU A 36 12.57 16.68 -7.25
N SER A 37 13.13 15.50 -6.97
CA SER A 37 13.93 15.27 -5.77
C SER A 37 15.10 16.26 -5.65
N LEU A 38 15.75 16.54 -6.78
CA LEU A 38 16.84 17.53 -6.80
C LEU A 38 16.35 18.96 -6.52
N LEU A 39 15.16 19.32 -7.01
CA LEU A 39 14.56 20.63 -6.72
C LEU A 39 14.22 20.77 -5.23
N ILE A 40 13.63 19.75 -4.63
CA ILE A 40 13.30 19.71 -3.20
C ILE A 40 14.59 19.84 -2.35
N LEU A 41 15.65 19.10 -2.70
CA LEU A 41 16.95 19.22 -2.04
C LEU A 41 17.58 20.63 -2.18
N ILE A 42 17.44 21.28 -3.33
CA ILE A 42 17.92 22.65 -3.56
C ILE A 42 17.15 23.65 -2.68
N GLN A 43 15.91 23.38 -2.35
CA GLN A 43 15.09 24.18 -1.43
C GLN A 43 15.52 24.03 0.03
N GLY A 44 16.40 23.09 0.33
CA GLY A 44 16.97 22.87 1.66
C GLY A 44 16.27 21.78 2.47
N GLU A 45 15.36 21.05 1.83
CA GLU A 45 14.64 19.94 2.45
C GLU A 45 15.54 18.72 2.70
N SER A 46 15.08 17.82 3.56
CA SER A 46 15.75 16.57 3.87
C SER A 46 15.83 15.62 2.65
N ILE A 47 16.73 14.65 2.69
CA ILE A 47 16.82 13.62 1.64
C ILE A 47 15.54 12.79 1.59
N GLU A 48 14.94 12.49 2.75
CA GLU A 48 13.69 11.74 2.85
C GLU A 48 12.55 12.48 2.16
N ASN A 49 12.34 13.77 2.48
CA ASN A 49 11.34 14.62 1.84
C ASN A 49 11.56 14.73 0.32
N ALA A 50 12.81 14.72 -0.12
CA ALA A 50 13.16 14.83 -1.54
C ALA A 50 12.88 13.53 -2.32
N VAL A 51 13.00 12.35 -1.71
CA VAL A 51 12.84 11.07 -2.41
C VAL A 51 11.44 10.47 -2.27
N TRP A 52 10.72 10.81 -1.20
CA TRP A 52 9.41 10.24 -0.88
C TRP A 52 8.37 10.38 -2.01
N PRO A 53 8.07 11.58 -2.54
CA PRO A 53 7.03 11.73 -3.57
C PRO A 53 7.31 10.91 -4.82
N GLN A 54 8.58 10.80 -5.20
CA GLN A 54 8.99 10.04 -6.37
C GLN A 54 8.94 8.53 -6.12
N ALA A 55 9.24 8.07 -4.91
CA ALA A 55 9.14 6.67 -4.52
C ALA A 55 7.68 6.22 -4.53
N VAL A 56 6.78 6.96 -3.92
CA VAL A 56 5.33 6.70 -3.91
C VAL A 56 4.80 6.63 -5.35
N ARG A 57 5.13 7.61 -6.19
CA ARG A 57 4.72 7.63 -7.60
C ARG A 57 5.25 6.43 -8.38
N THR A 58 6.51 6.04 -8.18
CA THR A 58 7.09 4.87 -8.84
C THR A 58 6.42 3.59 -8.36
N LEU A 59 6.06 3.51 -7.09
CA LEU A 59 5.34 2.38 -6.50
C LEU A 59 3.91 2.28 -7.06
N SER A 60 3.18 3.39 -7.15
CA SER A 60 1.83 3.45 -7.74
C SER A 60 1.87 2.98 -9.21
N TRP A 61 2.85 3.42 -10.00
CA TRP A 61 3.05 2.90 -11.37
C TRP A 61 3.34 1.40 -11.39
N THR A 62 4.09 0.90 -10.40
CA THR A 62 4.40 -0.53 -10.28
C THR A 62 3.13 -1.33 -10.01
N PHE A 63 2.26 -0.84 -9.13
CA PHE A 63 0.96 -1.48 -8.87
C PHE A 63 0.05 -1.44 -10.10
N ALA A 64 -0.10 -0.30 -10.75
CA ALA A 64 -0.94 -0.16 -11.94
C ALA A 64 -0.50 -1.05 -13.11
N LEU A 65 0.80 -1.27 -13.28
CA LEU A 65 1.33 -2.09 -14.37
C LEU A 65 1.23 -3.59 -14.08
N ARG A 66 1.26 -4.03 -12.83
CA ARG A 66 1.32 -5.47 -12.48
C ARG A 66 0.12 -6.28 -12.99
N GLU A 67 -1.04 -5.65 -13.10
CA GLU A 67 -2.28 -6.31 -13.46
C GLU A 67 -2.50 -6.46 -14.96
N SER A 68 -1.76 -5.71 -15.76
CA SER A 68 -1.93 -5.73 -17.20
C SER A 68 -0.92 -6.63 -17.92
N VAL A 69 -1.21 -7.94 -18.00
CA VAL A 69 -0.40 -8.89 -18.79
C VAL A 69 -0.17 -8.38 -20.21
N THR A 70 -1.18 -7.76 -20.82
CA THR A 70 -1.08 -7.20 -22.17
C THR A 70 -0.08 -6.06 -22.26
N LEU A 71 -0.08 -5.13 -21.28
CA LEU A 71 0.88 -4.03 -21.25
C LEU A 71 2.30 -4.54 -20.95
N ILE A 72 2.44 -5.50 -20.03
CA ILE A 72 3.72 -6.16 -19.74
C ILE A 72 4.26 -6.85 -20.98
N ALA A 73 3.41 -7.59 -21.71
CA ALA A 73 3.79 -8.28 -22.94
C ALA A 73 4.21 -7.29 -24.04
N LEU A 74 3.40 -6.26 -24.27
CA LEU A 74 3.68 -5.24 -25.29
C LEU A 74 4.98 -4.49 -24.97
N PHE A 75 5.12 -4.01 -23.72
CA PHE A 75 6.34 -3.34 -23.28
C PHE A 75 7.56 -4.24 -23.45
N SER A 76 7.48 -5.49 -22.99
CA SER A 76 8.58 -6.46 -23.07
C SER A 76 8.97 -6.74 -24.52
N ALA A 77 8.00 -6.97 -25.41
CA ALA A 77 8.24 -7.23 -26.82
C ALA A 77 8.90 -6.04 -27.53
N LEU A 78 8.37 -4.84 -27.32
CA LEU A 78 8.90 -3.62 -27.93
C LEU A 78 10.31 -3.31 -27.43
N PHE A 79 10.50 -3.36 -26.12
CA PHE A 79 11.79 -3.03 -25.49
C PHE A 79 12.87 -4.04 -25.85
N LEU A 80 12.63 -5.35 -25.65
CA LEU A 80 13.58 -6.40 -26.01
C LEU A 80 13.84 -6.45 -27.52
N GLY A 81 12.79 -6.33 -28.33
CA GLY A 81 12.92 -6.28 -29.79
C GLY A 81 13.83 -5.13 -30.23
N PHE A 82 13.66 -3.96 -29.64
CA PHE A 82 14.53 -2.81 -29.87
C PHE A 82 15.97 -3.06 -29.42
N CYS A 83 16.18 -3.66 -28.24
CA CYS A 83 17.51 -3.96 -27.74
C CYS A 83 18.26 -4.98 -28.61
N VAL A 84 17.57 -6.04 -29.00
CA VAL A 84 18.11 -7.08 -29.89
C VAL A 84 18.43 -6.47 -31.25
N TYR A 85 17.54 -5.68 -31.82
CA TYR A 85 17.79 -4.98 -33.09
C TYR A 85 18.98 -4.05 -32.99
N SER A 86 19.09 -3.27 -31.91
CA SER A 86 20.23 -2.38 -31.63
C SER A 86 21.55 -3.15 -31.56
N SER A 87 21.57 -4.22 -30.77
CA SER A 87 22.73 -5.09 -30.62
C SER A 87 23.17 -5.71 -31.95
N PHE A 88 22.21 -6.15 -32.77
CA PHE A 88 22.46 -6.74 -34.08
C PHE A 88 22.99 -5.73 -35.10
N GLN A 89 22.47 -4.51 -35.11
CA GLN A 89 22.96 -3.43 -35.96
C GLN A 89 24.39 -3.03 -35.59
N ASN A 90 24.68 -2.88 -34.30
CA ASN A 90 26.03 -2.59 -33.82
C ASN A 90 27.03 -3.68 -34.23
N HIS A 91 26.63 -4.94 -34.18
CA HIS A 91 27.48 -6.07 -34.60
C HIS A 91 27.80 -6.05 -36.11
N ARG A 92 26.87 -5.52 -36.93
CA ARG A 92 27.06 -5.34 -38.39
C ARG A 92 27.74 -4.03 -38.77
N GLY A 93 28.19 -3.24 -37.82
CA GLY A 93 28.80 -1.92 -38.06
C GLY A 93 27.78 -0.86 -38.57
N ARG A 94 26.48 -1.16 -38.51
CA ARG A 94 25.42 -0.22 -38.84
C ARG A 94 24.93 0.43 -37.56
N HIS A 95 25.18 1.71 -37.42
CA HIS A 95 24.72 2.45 -36.25
C HIS A 95 23.22 2.68 -36.28
N LEU A 96 22.58 2.42 -35.15
CA LEU A 96 21.19 2.85 -34.91
C LEU A 96 21.10 4.36 -35.09
N ALA A 97 19.93 4.85 -35.52
CA ALA A 97 19.68 6.29 -35.55
C ALA A 97 19.97 6.89 -34.17
N LYS A 98 20.89 7.83 -34.12
CA LYS A 98 21.40 8.40 -32.85
C LYS A 98 20.28 8.93 -31.92
N PRO A 99 19.19 9.57 -32.43
CA PRO A 99 18.08 9.99 -31.56
C PRO A 99 17.43 8.81 -30.82
N LEU A 100 17.25 7.68 -31.51
CA LEU A 100 16.62 6.48 -30.91
C LEU A 100 17.54 5.86 -29.83
N GLN A 101 18.86 5.85 -30.08
CA GLN A 101 19.85 5.43 -29.10
C GLN A 101 19.85 6.37 -27.88
N ALA A 102 19.71 7.69 -28.07
CA ALA A 102 19.66 8.67 -26.99
C ALA A 102 18.43 8.43 -26.07
N VAL A 103 17.23 8.27 -26.65
CA VAL A 103 16.00 7.98 -25.90
C VAL A 103 16.16 6.70 -25.08
N PHE A 104 16.69 5.66 -25.70
CA PHE A 104 16.89 4.38 -25.04
C PHE A 104 17.85 4.45 -23.83
N LEU A 105 18.99 5.10 -24.02
CA LEU A 105 19.97 5.27 -22.94
C LEU A 105 19.42 6.20 -21.84
N GLY A 106 18.60 7.18 -22.21
CA GLY A 106 17.88 8.03 -21.27
C GLY A 106 16.89 7.22 -20.40
N LEU A 107 16.12 6.32 -21.01
CA LEU A 107 15.20 5.42 -20.26
C LEU A 107 15.96 4.51 -19.29
N ILE A 108 17.13 3.98 -19.70
CA ILE A 108 17.99 3.21 -18.79
C ILE A 108 18.39 4.07 -17.59
N GLY A 109 18.81 5.31 -17.84
CA GLY A 109 19.19 6.25 -16.78
C GLY A 109 18.04 6.51 -15.80
N ALA A 110 16.84 6.75 -16.32
CA ALA A 110 15.65 6.97 -15.50
C ALA A 110 15.31 5.76 -14.61
N VAL A 111 15.36 4.55 -15.17
CA VAL A 111 15.12 3.31 -14.40
C VAL A 111 16.16 3.11 -13.29
N LEU A 112 17.44 3.33 -13.61
CA LEU A 112 18.51 3.21 -12.62
C LEU A 112 18.35 4.24 -11.49
N ALA A 113 17.92 5.47 -11.83
CA ALA A 113 17.62 6.49 -10.84
C ALA A 113 16.46 6.09 -9.92
N SER A 114 15.38 5.55 -10.47
CA SER A 114 14.25 5.05 -9.67
C SER A 114 14.67 3.93 -8.70
N TRP A 115 15.56 3.04 -9.11
CA TRP A 115 16.10 2.03 -8.20
C TRP A 115 16.96 2.64 -7.07
N ILE A 116 17.74 3.67 -7.37
CA ILE A 116 18.52 4.40 -6.35
C ILE A 116 17.58 5.03 -5.32
N ILE A 117 16.46 5.62 -5.74
CA ILE A 117 15.46 6.17 -4.83
C ILE A 117 14.93 5.09 -3.88
N PHE A 118 14.54 3.93 -4.39
CA PHE A 118 14.09 2.83 -3.53
C PHE A 118 15.16 2.39 -2.53
N VAL A 119 16.43 2.36 -2.94
CA VAL A 119 17.54 2.01 -2.03
C VAL A 119 17.78 3.09 -0.97
N LEU A 120 17.61 4.36 -1.32
CA LEU A 120 17.74 5.48 -0.37
C LEU A 120 16.61 5.51 0.65
N MET A 121 15.41 5.14 0.25
CA MET A 121 14.29 5.00 1.17
C MET A 121 14.45 3.77 2.07
N ASP A 122 14.53 2.60 1.47
CA ASP A 122 14.77 1.32 2.11
C ASP A 122 14.95 0.24 1.03
N TYR A 123 15.96 -0.61 1.17
CA TYR A 123 16.20 -1.73 0.25
C TYR A 123 14.99 -2.68 0.15
N ARG A 124 14.10 -2.69 1.15
CA ARG A 124 12.86 -3.46 1.17
C ARG A 124 11.90 -3.04 0.05
N TYR A 125 11.80 -1.75 -0.26
CA TYR A 125 11.00 -1.26 -1.40
C TYR A 125 11.51 -1.77 -2.73
N LEU A 126 12.84 -1.83 -2.91
CA LEU A 126 13.43 -2.42 -4.11
C LEU A 126 13.06 -3.91 -4.24
N ARG A 127 13.09 -4.66 -3.14
CA ARG A 127 12.63 -6.06 -3.12
C ARG A 127 11.15 -6.17 -3.49
N GLY A 128 10.29 -5.30 -2.95
CA GLY A 128 8.86 -5.23 -3.29
C GLY A 128 8.64 -5.00 -4.78
N ALA A 129 9.32 -4.03 -5.38
CA ALA A 129 9.24 -3.77 -6.80
C ALA A 129 9.64 -4.99 -7.65
N PHE A 130 10.70 -5.71 -7.28
CA PHE A 130 11.11 -6.95 -7.96
C PHE A 130 10.10 -8.10 -7.78
N LEU A 131 9.41 -8.16 -6.65
CA LEU A 131 8.34 -9.16 -6.42
C LEU A 131 7.11 -8.87 -7.28
N LEU A 132 6.70 -7.61 -7.35
CA LEU A 132 5.52 -7.17 -8.09
C LEU A 132 5.71 -7.24 -9.61
N LEU A 133 6.84 -6.75 -10.13
CA LEU A 133 7.10 -6.66 -11.57
C LEU A 133 8.41 -7.36 -11.99
N PRO A 134 8.67 -8.62 -11.61
CA PRO A 134 9.92 -9.29 -11.93
C PRO A 134 10.21 -9.32 -13.44
N THR A 135 9.17 -9.53 -14.25
CA THR A 135 9.31 -9.60 -15.71
C THR A 135 9.73 -8.27 -16.32
N ILE A 136 9.13 -7.15 -15.93
CA ILE A 136 9.49 -5.82 -16.45
C ILE A 136 10.92 -5.46 -16.06
N TYR A 137 11.27 -5.60 -14.77
CA TYR A 137 12.63 -5.31 -14.32
C TYR A 137 13.67 -6.23 -14.94
N GLY A 138 13.33 -7.51 -15.11
CA GLY A 138 14.19 -8.47 -15.84
C GLY A 138 14.39 -8.09 -17.30
N VAL A 139 13.33 -7.66 -17.99
CA VAL A 139 13.39 -7.18 -19.38
C VAL A 139 14.23 -5.92 -19.51
N LEU A 140 14.06 -4.96 -18.60
CA LEU A 140 14.87 -3.73 -18.55
C LEU A 140 16.36 -4.06 -18.34
N LEU A 141 16.66 -4.94 -17.40
CA LEU A 141 18.02 -5.34 -17.07
C LEU A 141 18.67 -6.11 -18.25
N LEU A 142 17.93 -7.07 -18.84
CA LEU A 142 18.41 -7.87 -19.98
C LEU A 142 18.67 -6.98 -21.20
N GLY A 143 17.69 -6.15 -21.56
CA GLY A 143 17.82 -5.25 -22.70
C GLY A 143 18.95 -4.26 -22.52
N SER A 144 19.11 -3.68 -21.33
CA SER A 144 20.21 -2.78 -21.01
C SER A 144 21.57 -3.46 -21.14
N ALA A 145 21.71 -4.67 -20.60
CA ALA A 145 22.93 -5.44 -20.69
C ALA A 145 23.30 -5.77 -22.15
N LEU A 146 22.31 -6.19 -22.96
CA LEU A 146 22.50 -6.47 -24.38
C LEU A 146 22.84 -5.22 -25.19
N ALA A 147 22.20 -4.10 -24.92
CA ALA A 147 22.46 -2.84 -25.62
C ALA A 147 23.84 -2.26 -25.33
N ILE A 148 24.33 -2.39 -24.07
CA ILE A 148 25.62 -1.83 -23.64
C ILE A 148 26.80 -2.70 -24.11
N ARG A 149 26.71 -4.02 -23.96
CA ARG A 149 27.84 -4.94 -24.19
C ARG A 149 27.59 -6.03 -25.25
N GLY A 150 26.37 -6.12 -25.78
CA GLY A 150 25.98 -7.19 -26.70
C GLY A 150 25.76 -8.54 -26.01
N PRO A 151 25.72 -9.63 -26.80
CA PRO A 151 25.51 -10.96 -26.25
C PRO A 151 26.63 -11.39 -25.30
N PRO A 152 26.31 -12.24 -24.29
CA PRO A 152 27.29 -12.69 -23.33
C PRO A 152 28.42 -13.48 -24.00
N ARG A 153 29.64 -13.21 -23.57
CA ARG A 153 30.84 -13.94 -23.98
C ARG A 153 31.51 -14.46 -22.73
N LEU A 154 32.10 -15.63 -22.82
CA LEU A 154 32.94 -16.14 -21.71
C LEU A 154 34.25 -15.34 -21.63
N PRO A 155 34.81 -15.18 -20.42
CA PRO A 155 36.09 -14.50 -20.23
C PRO A 155 37.18 -15.20 -21.04
N ASP A 156 37.92 -14.45 -21.83
CA ASP A 156 39.08 -14.97 -22.59
C ASP A 156 40.35 -14.91 -21.73
N SER A 157 41.27 -15.85 -21.97
CA SER A 157 42.58 -15.89 -21.32
C SER A 157 43.43 -14.65 -21.61
N SER A 158 43.22 -14.00 -22.74
CA SER A 158 43.93 -12.78 -23.17
C SER A 158 43.46 -11.50 -22.43
N GLN A 159 42.32 -11.53 -21.75
CA GLN A 159 41.76 -10.37 -21.04
C GLN A 159 42.52 -10.10 -19.74
N ASN A 160 42.70 -8.82 -19.41
CA ASN A 160 43.21 -8.41 -18.11
C ASN A 160 42.16 -8.65 -17.00
N TRP A 161 42.58 -8.59 -15.72
CA TRP A 161 41.70 -8.92 -14.60
C TRP A 161 40.46 -8.03 -14.50
N LYS A 162 40.57 -6.73 -14.88
CA LYS A 162 39.44 -5.80 -14.90
C LYS A 162 38.42 -6.15 -15.98
N GLU A 163 38.90 -6.53 -17.16
CA GLU A 163 38.05 -6.97 -18.27
C GLU A 163 37.38 -8.29 -17.95
N LYS A 164 38.06 -9.23 -17.32
CA LYS A 164 37.46 -10.48 -16.83
C LYS A 164 36.39 -10.24 -15.80
N GLY A 165 36.64 -9.34 -14.84
CA GLY A 165 35.66 -8.94 -13.84
C GLY A 165 34.42 -8.32 -14.47
N ALA A 166 34.62 -7.40 -15.42
CA ALA A 166 33.53 -6.76 -16.13
C ALA A 166 32.73 -7.73 -17.03
N THR A 167 33.37 -8.73 -17.61
CA THR A 167 32.73 -9.78 -18.40
C THR A 167 31.92 -10.71 -17.48
N ALA A 168 32.49 -11.11 -16.36
CA ALA A 168 31.79 -11.93 -15.36
C ALA A 168 30.55 -11.23 -14.82
N LEU A 169 30.66 -9.94 -14.49
CA LEU A 169 29.52 -9.12 -14.06
C LEU A 169 28.43 -9.06 -15.14
N HIS A 170 28.80 -8.88 -16.40
CA HIS A 170 27.85 -8.87 -17.51
C HIS A 170 27.12 -10.20 -17.66
N VAL A 171 27.82 -11.33 -17.58
CA VAL A 171 27.21 -12.67 -17.61
C VAL A 171 26.26 -12.86 -16.42
N LEU A 172 26.68 -12.46 -15.22
CA LEU A 172 25.84 -12.51 -14.02
C LEU A 172 24.58 -11.65 -14.17
N THR A 173 24.73 -10.44 -14.73
CA THR A 173 23.58 -9.55 -15.00
C THR A 173 22.58 -10.20 -15.94
N ILE A 174 23.05 -10.82 -17.04
CA ILE A 174 22.17 -11.52 -17.98
C ILE A 174 21.48 -12.72 -17.32
N PHE A 175 22.22 -13.47 -16.50
CA PHE A 175 21.65 -14.60 -15.76
C PHE A 175 20.56 -14.15 -14.78
N LEU A 176 20.82 -13.10 -14.00
CA LEU A 176 19.84 -12.50 -13.09
C LEU A 176 18.60 -11.97 -13.86
N ALA A 177 18.84 -11.29 -14.98
CA ALA A 177 17.76 -10.78 -15.82
C ALA A 177 16.89 -11.91 -16.38
N ALA A 178 17.51 -12.98 -16.87
CA ALA A 178 16.80 -14.16 -17.36
C ALA A 178 15.97 -14.82 -16.24
N TRP A 179 16.53 -14.90 -15.04
CA TRP A 179 15.83 -15.44 -13.87
C TRP A 179 14.60 -14.60 -13.50
N LEU A 180 14.69 -13.26 -13.57
CA LEU A 180 13.56 -12.36 -13.32
C LEU A 180 12.48 -12.42 -14.42
N VAL A 181 12.87 -12.66 -15.68
CA VAL A 181 11.92 -12.76 -16.81
C VAL A 181 11.20 -14.12 -16.81
N MET A 182 11.84 -15.18 -16.32
CA MET A 182 11.31 -16.55 -16.40
C MET A 182 9.87 -16.70 -15.90
N PRO A 183 9.45 -16.12 -14.78
CA PRO A 183 8.08 -16.27 -14.30
C PRO A 183 7.01 -15.70 -15.26
N GLY A 184 7.35 -14.68 -16.04
CA GLY A 184 6.45 -14.07 -17.01
C GLY A 184 6.38 -14.78 -18.37
N ILE A 185 7.31 -15.68 -18.70
CA ILE A 185 7.33 -16.36 -20.00
C ILE A 185 6.04 -17.15 -20.26
N PRO A 186 5.52 -17.97 -19.32
CA PRO A 186 4.27 -18.69 -19.52
C PRO A 186 3.09 -17.75 -19.78
N ALA A 187 3.04 -16.58 -19.13
CA ALA A 187 2.00 -15.58 -19.38
C ALA A 187 2.12 -14.97 -20.77
N LEU A 188 3.35 -14.64 -21.21
CA LEU A 188 3.60 -14.06 -22.54
C LEU A 188 3.21 -14.99 -23.70
N ILE A 189 3.23 -16.29 -23.48
CA ILE A 189 2.80 -17.30 -24.46
C ILE A 189 1.39 -17.85 -24.18
N GLY A 190 0.67 -17.26 -23.23
CA GLY A 190 -0.74 -17.56 -22.97
C GLY A 190 -1.02 -18.90 -22.27
N ILE A 191 -0.03 -19.48 -21.58
CA ILE A 191 -0.20 -20.76 -20.84
C ILE A 191 -0.18 -20.60 -19.33
N ALA A 192 0.16 -19.43 -18.78
CA ALA A 192 0.05 -19.20 -17.35
C ALA A 192 -1.42 -19.00 -16.96
N PRO A 193 -1.89 -19.62 -15.88
CA PRO A 193 -3.19 -19.30 -15.33
C PRO A 193 -3.26 -17.82 -14.93
N SER A 194 -4.38 -17.18 -15.26
CA SER A 194 -4.65 -15.82 -14.79
C SER A 194 -5.26 -15.85 -13.38
N PRO A 195 -5.11 -14.78 -12.60
CA PRO A 195 -5.74 -14.64 -11.30
C PRO A 195 -7.27 -14.86 -11.36
N PRO A 196 -7.90 -15.16 -10.23
CA PRO A 196 -9.36 -15.16 -10.15
C PRO A 196 -9.89 -13.78 -10.55
N THR A 197 -11.09 -13.74 -11.10
CA THR A 197 -11.81 -12.47 -11.25
C THR A 197 -12.30 -12.03 -9.88
N ALA A 198 -12.49 -10.73 -9.68
CA ALA A 198 -13.21 -10.23 -8.51
C ALA A 198 -14.55 -10.98 -8.34
N PRO A 199 -15.04 -11.15 -7.10
CA PRO A 199 -16.38 -11.70 -6.89
C PRO A 199 -17.42 -10.94 -7.72
N VAL A 200 -18.27 -11.65 -8.47
CA VAL A 200 -19.28 -11.03 -9.35
C VAL A 200 -20.54 -10.66 -8.60
N MET A 201 -20.78 -11.30 -7.47
CA MET A 201 -21.93 -11.09 -6.58
C MET A 201 -21.53 -11.34 -5.13
N GLY A 202 -22.21 -10.69 -4.21
CA GLY A 202 -21.94 -10.80 -2.79
C GLY A 202 -20.75 -9.96 -2.34
N TYR A 203 -20.13 -10.35 -1.26
CA TYR A 203 -19.01 -9.62 -0.65
C TYR A 203 -17.78 -9.55 -1.56
N GLY A 204 -17.18 -8.36 -1.66
CA GLY A 204 -16.01 -8.07 -2.49
C GLY A 204 -16.32 -7.81 -3.97
N ALA A 205 -17.62 -7.75 -4.37
CA ALA A 205 -18.01 -7.47 -5.76
C ALA A 205 -18.11 -5.95 -6.01
N GLU A 206 -19.05 -5.34 -5.34
CA GLU A 206 -19.35 -3.91 -5.43
C GLU A 206 -19.51 -3.37 -4.00
N PRO A 207 -19.18 -2.10 -3.75
CA PRO A 207 -19.22 -1.55 -2.39
C PRO A 207 -20.56 -1.75 -1.67
N GLY A 208 -21.66 -1.51 -2.34
CA GLY A 208 -22.99 -1.67 -1.76
C GLY A 208 -24.05 -0.85 -2.50
N PRO A 209 -25.32 -0.91 -2.05
CA PRO A 209 -26.44 -0.33 -2.79
C PRO A 209 -26.63 1.18 -2.55
N PHE A 210 -25.98 1.78 -1.54
CA PHE A 210 -26.29 3.16 -1.16
C PHE A 210 -25.30 4.14 -1.81
N ASP A 211 -25.86 5.22 -2.40
CA ASP A 211 -25.10 6.40 -2.75
C ASP A 211 -24.60 7.09 -1.48
N ARG A 212 -23.58 7.94 -1.58
CA ARG A 212 -22.90 8.54 -0.45
C ARG A 212 -22.46 9.97 -0.71
N THR A 213 -22.33 10.75 0.35
CA THR A 213 -21.78 12.11 0.32
C THR A 213 -20.72 12.24 1.41
N THR A 214 -19.59 12.84 1.06
CA THR A 214 -18.52 13.13 2.01
C THR A 214 -18.51 14.61 2.37
N VAL A 215 -18.55 14.91 3.67
CA VAL A 215 -18.45 16.25 4.24
C VAL A 215 -17.19 16.33 5.07
N ARG A 216 -16.51 17.47 5.01
CA ARG A 216 -15.25 17.69 5.70
C ARG A 216 -15.45 18.64 6.88
N TYR A 217 -14.92 18.26 8.03
CA TYR A 217 -14.88 19.07 9.25
C TYR A 217 -13.44 19.27 9.69
N ALA A 218 -13.06 20.53 9.95
CA ALA A 218 -11.78 20.80 10.61
C ALA A 218 -11.89 20.53 12.11
N TYR A 219 -10.77 20.14 12.71
CA TYR A 219 -10.58 20.11 14.15
C TYR A 219 -9.30 20.87 14.53
N GLU A 220 -9.21 21.33 15.76
CA GLU A 220 -8.04 22.06 16.24
C GLU A 220 -6.99 21.09 16.75
N LEU A 221 -5.75 21.24 16.26
CA LEU A 221 -4.62 20.51 16.81
C LEU A 221 -4.28 21.05 18.21
N PRO A 222 -3.91 20.19 19.16
CA PRO A 222 -3.40 20.61 20.46
C PRO A 222 -2.17 21.52 20.31
N GLU A 223 -1.96 22.44 21.26
CA GLU A 223 -0.83 23.37 21.21
C GLU A 223 0.52 22.62 21.21
N GLU A 224 0.59 21.50 21.91
CA GLU A 224 1.74 20.62 21.95
C GLU A 224 2.09 20.05 20.57
N VAL A 225 1.11 19.85 19.71
CA VAL A 225 1.30 19.33 18.35
C VAL A 225 1.66 20.43 17.38
N THR A 226 0.97 21.57 17.44
CA THR A 226 1.22 22.70 16.53
C THR A 226 2.63 23.27 16.63
N SER A 227 3.27 23.11 17.80
CA SER A 227 4.65 23.54 18.04
C SER A 227 5.72 22.61 17.45
N ILE A 228 5.35 21.39 17.08
CA ILE A 228 6.28 20.32 16.64
C ILE A 228 5.90 19.69 15.30
N GLN A 229 4.87 20.19 14.63
CA GLN A 229 4.43 19.70 13.34
C GLN A 229 5.56 19.78 12.32
N GLY A 230 5.77 18.71 11.57
CA GLY A 230 6.82 18.63 10.57
C GLY A 230 6.50 19.41 9.30
N PRO A 231 7.53 19.81 8.53
CA PRO A 231 7.38 20.63 7.33
C PRO A 231 6.60 19.94 6.20
N THR A 232 6.55 18.63 6.18
CA THR A 232 5.80 17.85 5.15
C THR A 232 4.28 17.94 5.30
N GLU A 233 3.81 18.41 6.45
CA GLU A 233 2.38 18.47 6.77
C GLU A 233 1.87 19.91 6.94
N GLU A 234 2.69 20.94 6.66
CA GLU A 234 2.33 22.35 6.82
C GLU A 234 1.10 22.77 6.00
N ASP A 235 0.89 22.16 4.82
CA ASP A 235 -0.22 22.47 3.92
C ASP A 235 -1.43 21.55 4.12
N ILE A 236 -1.41 20.63 5.10
CA ILE A 236 -2.49 19.68 5.34
C ILE A 236 -3.44 20.27 6.39
N GLU A 237 -4.65 20.56 5.97
CA GLU A 237 -5.71 20.87 6.91
C GLU A 237 -6.23 19.60 7.57
N PHE A 238 -5.83 19.36 8.83
CA PHE A 238 -6.28 18.20 9.59
C PHE A 238 -7.78 18.21 9.77
N SER A 239 -8.40 17.14 9.29
CA SER A 239 -9.83 17.09 9.09
C SER A 239 -10.41 15.73 9.48
N ILE A 240 -11.70 15.75 9.76
CA ILE A 240 -12.54 14.58 9.80
C ILE A 240 -13.35 14.59 8.51
N TYR A 241 -13.15 13.59 7.65
CA TYR A 241 -14.01 13.38 6.49
C TYR A 241 -15.11 12.42 6.89
N LEU A 242 -16.32 12.93 6.92
CA LEU A 242 -17.52 12.16 7.28
C LEU A 242 -18.26 11.75 6.02
N THR A 243 -18.24 10.48 5.69
CA THR A 243 -18.94 9.92 4.54
C THR A 243 -20.25 9.30 4.99
N LEU A 244 -21.35 9.77 4.43
CA LEU A 244 -22.72 9.51 4.84
C LEU A 244 -23.43 8.70 3.76
N PRO A 245 -24.05 7.54 4.08
CA PRO A 245 -24.89 6.82 3.14
C PRO A 245 -26.22 7.54 2.90
N HIS A 246 -26.70 7.55 1.66
CA HIS A 246 -28.06 7.98 1.33
C HIS A 246 -29.01 6.79 1.48
N LEU A 247 -29.61 6.68 2.65
CA LEU A 247 -30.56 5.62 2.92
C LEU A 247 -31.96 5.97 2.34
N PRO A 248 -32.69 4.98 1.81
CA PRO A 248 -34.06 5.19 1.43
C PRO A 248 -34.92 5.47 2.67
N GLU A 249 -36.00 6.25 2.51
CA GLU A 249 -37.03 6.45 3.55
C GLU A 249 -37.81 5.14 3.75
N GLU A 250 -37.20 4.15 4.38
CA GLU A 250 -37.84 2.89 4.71
C GLU A 250 -38.23 2.85 6.20
N PRO A 251 -39.45 2.39 6.52
CA PRO A 251 -39.85 2.21 7.91
C PRO A 251 -38.95 1.15 8.58
N GLY A 252 -38.25 1.54 9.64
CA GLY A 252 -37.40 0.64 10.44
C GLY A 252 -35.92 0.93 10.40
N ILE A 253 -35.46 1.92 9.62
CA ILE A 253 -34.09 2.44 9.74
C ILE A 253 -34.15 3.66 10.66
N GLU A 254 -33.99 3.45 11.96
CA GLU A 254 -34.04 4.53 12.95
C GLU A 254 -32.67 5.20 13.13
N GLY A 255 -31.56 4.53 12.72
CA GLY A 255 -30.20 5.05 12.86
C GLY A 255 -29.19 4.28 12.04
N VAL A 256 -27.96 4.76 12.02
CA VAL A 256 -26.83 4.18 11.30
C VAL A 256 -25.62 4.01 12.21
N PRO A 257 -24.93 2.88 12.15
CA PRO A 257 -23.72 2.66 12.93
C PRO A 257 -22.56 3.54 12.44
N LEU A 258 -21.56 3.71 13.31
CA LEU A 258 -20.37 4.50 13.05
C LEU A 258 -19.19 3.59 12.66
N ALA A 259 -18.43 3.99 11.64
CA ALA A 259 -17.11 3.46 11.36
C ALA A 259 -16.05 4.56 11.53
N ILE A 260 -14.91 4.22 12.14
CA ILE A 260 -13.77 5.12 12.30
C ILE A 260 -12.57 4.49 11.62
N LEU A 261 -11.97 5.21 10.66
CA LEU A 261 -10.85 4.75 9.87
C LEU A 261 -9.63 5.67 10.05
N PHE A 262 -8.47 5.06 10.35
CA PHE A 262 -7.19 5.74 10.53
C PHE A 262 -6.22 5.38 9.40
N HIS A 263 -5.52 6.38 8.85
CA HIS A 263 -4.59 6.22 7.75
C HIS A 263 -3.18 5.76 8.18
N ALA A 264 -2.37 5.33 7.22
CA ALA A 264 -0.98 4.95 7.42
C ALA A 264 -0.05 6.16 7.65
N PHE A 265 1.18 5.88 8.11
CA PHE A 265 2.23 6.89 8.23
C PHE A 265 2.46 7.59 6.89
N ASN A 266 2.54 8.92 6.94
CA ASN A 266 2.79 9.81 5.80
C ASN A 266 1.87 9.57 4.58
N ASN A 267 0.64 9.09 4.83
CA ASN A 267 -0.39 8.92 3.81
C ASN A 267 -1.76 9.43 4.30
N PRO A 268 -1.87 10.74 4.61
CA PRO A 268 -3.09 11.31 5.18
C PRO A 268 -4.20 11.55 4.15
N SER A 269 -3.94 11.33 2.86
CA SER A 269 -4.96 11.57 1.82
C SER A 269 -6.10 10.56 1.91
N ILE A 270 -7.33 11.06 1.96
CA ILE A 270 -8.54 10.24 1.88
C ILE A 270 -8.59 9.45 0.56
N ASP A 271 -8.01 9.98 -0.52
CA ASP A 271 -8.01 9.35 -1.85
C ASP A 271 -7.34 7.98 -1.87
N SER A 272 -6.40 7.73 -0.95
CA SER A 272 -5.76 6.42 -0.81
C SER A 272 -6.66 5.35 -0.16
N TYR A 273 -7.82 5.72 0.37
CA TYR A 273 -8.71 4.82 1.10
C TYR A 273 -10.18 4.96 0.68
N THR A 274 -10.44 5.61 -0.45
CA THR A 274 -11.83 5.82 -0.92
C THR A 274 -12.57 4.50 -1.15
N ASP A 275 -11.92 3.48 -1.72
CA ASP A 275 -12.55 2.19 -1.93
C ASP A 275 -12.95 1.53 -0.59
N TRP A 276 -12.09 1.61 0.43
CA TRP A 276 -12.42 1.10 1.76
C TRP A 276 -13.60 1.84 2.39
N ILE A 277 -13.56 3.18 2.34
CA ILE A 277 -14.64 4.05 2.82
C ILE A 277 -15.93 3.73 2.08
N ASP A 278 -15.84 3.50 0.78
CA ASP A 278 -16.96 3.16 -0.07
C ASP A 278 -17.62 1.84 0.31
N HIS A 279 -16.82 0.79 0.56
CA HIS A 279 -17.32 -0.51 1.00
C HIS A 279 -18.03 -0.45 2.36
N LEU A 280 -17.55 0.36 3.30
CA LEU A 280 -18.20 0.57 4.59
C LEU A 280 -19.48 1.42 4.45
N SER A 281 -19.37 2.57 3.77
CA SER A 281 -20.47 3.54 3.72
C SER A 281 -21.62 3.07 2.83
N ALA A 282 -21.35 2.49 1.66
CA ALA A 282 -22.40 2.01 0.76
C ALA A 282 -23.20 0.81 1.33
N LYS A 283 -22.74 0.20 2.43
CA LYS A 283 -23.47 -0.80 3.22
C LYS A 283 -24.41 -0.17 4.25
N GLY A 284 -24.29 1.11 4.51
CA GLY A 284 -25.17 1.83 5.42
C GLY A 284 -24.51 2.25 6.74
N MET A 285 -23.19 2.44 6.75
CA MET A 285 -22.43 3.01 7.87
C MET A 285 -22.08 4.46 7.62
N VAL A 286 -22.06 5.29 8.66
CA VAL A 286 -21.38 6.58 8.61
C VAL A 286 -19.90 6.32 8.84
N VAL A 287 -19.04 6.75 7.91
CA VAL A 287 -17.60 6.54 7.99
C VAL A 287 -16.91 7.86 8.33
N ALA A 288 -16.21 7.90 9.46
CA ALA A 288 -15.35 8.99 9.89
C ALA A 288 -13.89 8.63 9.58
N TYR A 289 -13.34 9.16 8.50
CA TYR A 289 -11.92 9.10 8.21
C TYR A 289 -11.20 10.21 8.97
N ILE A 290 -10.31 9.81 9.88
CA ILE A 290 -9.57 10.73 10.74
C ILE A 290 -8.21 11.02 10.14
N GLN A 291 -8.02 12.26 9.68
CA GLN A 291 -6.73 12.76 9.24
C GLN A 291 -5.96 13.30 10.45
N TYR A 292 -4.83 12.69 10.76
CA TYR A 292 -3.97 13.07 11.89
C TYR A 292 -2.52 13.28 11.43
N PRO A 293 -1.72 14.12 12.13
CA PRO A 293 -0.33 14.35 11.74
C PRO A 293 0.52 13.09 12.02
N THR A 294 1.32 12.70 11.06
CA THR A 294 2.24 11.56 11.20
C THR A 294 3.70 11.99 11.29
N ASP A 295 4.09 13.10 10.67
CA ASP A 295 5.44 13.64 10.69
C ASP A 295 5.62 14.67 11.82
N VAL A 296 5.30 14.27 13.05
CA VAL A 296 5.51 15.08 14.24
C VAL A 296 6.71 14.54 15.01
N ARG A 297 7.72 15.40 15.22
CA ARG A 297 8.97 15.05 15.88
C ARG A 297 9.20 16.01 17.06
N PRO A 298 9.13 15.53 18.31
CA PRO A 298 9.50 16.34 19.45
C PRO A 298 10.95 16.82 19.37
N GLU A 299 11.25 18.04 19.87
CA GLU A 299 12.62 18.53 19.94
C GLU A 299 13.55 17.52 20.62
N GLY A 300 14.60 17.07 19.92
CA GLY A 300 15.57 16.08 20.41
C GLY A 300 15.14 14.61 20.24
N GLY A 301 14.01 14.36 19.55
CA GLY A 301 13.61 13.01 19.14
C GLY A 301 14.28 12.64 17.85
N ASP A 302 15.08 11.58 17.86
CA ASP A 302 15.59 10.96 16.64
C ASP A 302 14.47 10.24 15.91
N ASP A 303 14.71 9.97 14.63
CA ASP A 303 13.85 9.39 13.63
C ASP A 303 12.83 8.36 14.16
N PHE A 304 11.77 8.15 13.38
CA PHE A 304 10.88 6.99 13.45
C PHE A 304 11.73 5.72 13.42
N ASP A 305 12.25 5.34 14.58
CA ASP A 305 13.22 4.29 14.74
C ASP A 305 12.53 2.95 15.01
N ALA A 306 13.10 1.90 14.45
CA ALA A 306 12.69 0.52 14.69
C ALA A 306 12.77 0.10 16.18
N THR A 307 13.52 0.82 17.01
CA THR A 307 13.53 0.63 18.48
C THR A 307 12.17 0.84 19.13
N ILE A 308 11.30 1.56 18.47
CA ILE A 308 9.88 1.68 18.79
C ILE A 308 9.18 0.31 18.84
N ILE A 309 9.67 -0.67 18.10
CA ILE A 309 9.09 -2.01 17.99
C ILE A 309 9.40 -2.89 19.21
N GLU A 310 10.41 -2.56 20.01
CA GLU A 310 10.89 -3.39 21.12
C GLU A 310 10.17 -3.16 22.47
N GLY A 311 9.07 -2.45 22.50
CA GLY A 311 8.17 -2.43 23.67
C GLY A 311 8.65 -1.58 24.83
N THR A 312 9.33 -0.47 24.59
CA THR A 312 9.56 0.55 25.61
C THR A 312 8.41 1.53 25.66
N SER A 313 7.90 1.78 26.86
CA SER A 313 6.74 2.63 27.16
C SER A 313 6.92 4.12 26.83
N ASP A 314 8.09 4.54 26.37
CA ASP A 314 8.42 5.94 26.13
C ASP A 314 8.55 6.23 24.63
N TRP A 315 7.42 6.44 23.98
CA TRP A 315 7.38 6.85 22.58
C TRP A 315 7.05 8.33 22.43
N PRO A 316 8.02 9.21 22.46
CA PRO A 316 7.76 10.65 22.41
C PRO A 316 7.00 11.08 21.15
N HIS A 317 7.14 10.32 20.04
CA HIS A 317 6.46 10.63 18.78
C HIS A 317 4.99 10.24 18.75
N HIS A 318 4.56 9.24 19.55
CA HIS A 318 3.17 8.77 19.52
C HIS A 318 2.24 9.65 20.34
N VAL A 319 2.74 10.27 21.40
CA VAL A 319 1.93 11.17 22.25
C VAL A 319 1.30 12.31 21.46
N PRO A 320 2.04 13.10 20.66
CA PRO A 320 1.44 14.16 19.85
C PRO A 320 0.39 13.66 18.87
N ARG A 321 0.64 12.52 18.21
CA ARG A 321 -0.28 11.92 17.27
C ARG A 321 -1.56 11.49 17.95
N MET A 322 -1.46 10.82 19.11
CA MET A 322 -2.62 10.40 19.89
C MET A 322 -3.41 11.57 20.47
N LEU A 323 -2.74 12.63 20.90
CA LEU A 323 -3.43 13.87 21.30
C LEU A 323 -4.22 14.51 20.14
N SER A 324 -3.67 14.46 18.93
CA SER A 324 -4.38 14.91 17.73
C SER A 324 -5.61 14.03 17.43
N ILE A 325 -5.47 12.71 17.52
CA ILE A 325 -6.57 11.76 17.38
C ILE A 325 -7.63 12.02 18.46
N GLN A 326 -7.23 12.24 19.70
CA GLN A 326 -8.15 12.58 20.79
C GLN A 326 -8.95 13.86 20.49
N SER A 327 -8.28 14.92 20.01
CA SER A 327 -8.96 16.16 19.60
C SER A 327 -9.96 15.90 18.45
N ALA A 328 -9.57 15.09 17.47
CA ALA A 328 -10.45 14.74 16.36
C ALA A 328 -11.66 13.93 16.84
N LEU A 329 -11.48 12.96 17.73
CA LEU A 329 -12.57 12.15 18.28
C LEU A 329 -13.54 12.99 19.15
N LEU A 330 -13.02 13.91 19.95
CA LEU A 330 -13.84 14.87 20.72
C LEU A 330 -14.66 15.74 19.76
N ARG A 331 -14.03 16.25 18.69
CA ARG A 331 -14.73 17.02 17.67
C ARG A 331 -15.78 16.19 16.93
N LEU A 332 -15.48 14.93 16.60
CA LEU A 332 -16.45 14.01 16.00
C LEU A 332 -17.64 13.81 16.93
N ASN A 333 -17.40 13.62 18.23
CA ASN A 333 -18.47 13.49 19.22
C ASN A 333 -19.38 14.72 19.26
N GLU A 334 -18.82 15.93 19.20
CA GLU A 334 -19.62 17.17 19.09
C GLU A 334 -20.49 17.17 17.83
N ILE A 335 -19.92 16.77 16.68
CA ILE A 335 -20.63 16.76 15.40
C ILE A 335 -21.82 15.80 15.43
N ILE A 336 -21.62 14.57 15.92
CA ILE A 336 -22.67 13.53 15.89
C ILE A 336 -23.74 13.72 16.96
N THR A 337 -23.41 14.43 18.06
CA THR A 337 -24.36 14.68 19.17
C THR A 337 -25.02 16.05 19.12
N ALA A 338 -24.60 16.96 18.24
CA ALA A 338 -25.18 18.31 18.13
C ALA A 338 -26.67 18.29 17.83
N THR A 339 -27.42 19.17 18.50
CA THR A 339 -28.87 19.34 18.28
C THR A 339 -29.26 20.84 18.49
N PRO A 340 -29.67 21.63 17.47
CA PRO A 340 -29.69 21.27 16.05
C PRO A 340 -28.28 21.09 15.48
N ARG A 341 -28.15 20.29 14.44
CA ARG A 341 -26.91 20.11 13.71
C ARG A 341 -26.62 21.34 12.87
N ASP A 342 -25.36 21.76 12.80
CA ASP A 342 -24.98 23.03 12.19
C ASP A 342 -24.66 22.83 10.69
N GLY A 343 -25.26 23.63 9.82
CA GLY A 343 -24.87 23.87 8.43
C GLY A 343 -25.01 22.69 7.46
N ALA A 344 -23.92 22.29 6.80
CA ALA A 344 -23.92 21.33 5.69
C ALA A 344 -24.37 19.90 6.03
N ILE A 345 -24.40 19.51 7.31
CA ILE A 345 -24.97 18.24 7.75
C ILE A 345 -26.51 18.30 7.69
N ASP A 346 -27.09 19.46 7.93
CA ASP A 346 -28.54 19.61 8.05
C ASP A 346 -29.28 19.13 6.80
N ASP A 347 -28.73 19.37 5.60
CA ASP A 347 -29.35 18.95 4.35
C ASP A 347 -29.28 17.42 4.07
N VAL A 348 -28.34 16.71 4.64
CA VAL A 348 -28.09 15.27 4.36
C VAL A 348 -28.47 14.39 5.56
N LEU A 349 -28.35 14.93 6.78
CA LEU A 349 -28.57 14.21 8.04
C LEU A 349 -29.78 14.67 8.81
N GLU A 350 -30.64 15.53 8.24
CA GLU A 350 -31.77 16.11 8.97
C GLU A 350 -32.62 15.04 9.69
N ASP A 351 -32.63 13.81 9.13
CA ASP A 351 -33.37 12.67 9.65
C ASP A 351 -32.49 11.46 10.07
N LEU A 352 -31.16 11.54 9.96
CA LEU A 352 -30.26 10.40 10.22
C LEU A 352 -29.70 10.44 11.64
N ILE A 353 -30.05 9.46 12.47
CA ILE A 353 -29.47 9.26 13.80
C ILE A 353 -28.21 8.40 13.68
N ILE A 354 -27.07 8.91 14.13
CA ILE A 354 -25.82 8.12 14.20
C ILE A 354 -25.83 7.37 15.52
N MET A 355 -25.57 6.06 15.46
CA MET A 355 -25.59 5.12 16.59
C MET A 355 -24.15 4.64 16.89
N PRO A 356 -23.34 5.42 17.57
CA PRO A 356 -21.93 5.08 17.84
C PRO A 356 -21.77 3.89 18.82
N GLU A 357 -22.82 3.49 19.53
CA GLU A 357 -22.87 2.26 20.32
C GLU A 357 -22.66 0.99 19.47
N HIS A 358 -22.90 1.07 18.14
CA HIS A 358 -22.55 0.06 17.14
C HIS A 358 -21.37 0.61 16.34
N LEU A 359 -20.17 0.12 16.63
CA LEU A 359 -18.92 0.69 16.13
C LEU A 359 -18.11 -0.31 15.32
N TRP A 360 -17.65 0.13 14.17
CA TRP A 360 -16.49 -0.42 13.47
C TRP A 360 -15.31 0.54 13.67
N ILE A 361 -14.15 0.06 14.09
CA ILE A 361 -12.94 0.87 14.25
C ILE A 361 -11.74 0.13 13.65
N GLY A 362 -10.99 0.81 12.81
CA GLY A 362 -9.86 0.17 12.17
C GLY A 362 -8.91 1.15 11.49
N GLY A 363 -7.90 0.57 10.84
CA GLY A 363 -6.90 1.37 10.14
C GLY A 363 -5.78 0.56 9.53
N HIS A 364 -4.96 1.24 8.75
CA HIS A 364 -3.83 0.67 8.03
C HIS A 364 -2.50 1.09 8.67
N SER A 365 -1.57 0.14 8.81
CA SER A 365 -0.20 0.41 9.25
C SER A 365 -0.16 1.15 10.61
N LEU A 366 0.33 2.39 10.63
CA LEU A 366 0.31 3.23 11.83
C LEU A 366 -1.12 3.46 12.33
N GLY A 367 -2.07 3.69 11.43
CA GLY A 367 -3.49 3.80 11.75
C GLY A 367 -4.08 2.53 12.34
N GLY A 368 -3.62 1.36 11.90
CA GLY A 368 -3.98 0.07 12.52
C GLY A 368 -3.53 -0.01 13.98
N ALA A 369 -2.32 0.46 14.29
CA ALA A 369 -1.86 0.55 15.67
C ALA A 369 -2.66 1.57 16.49
N TYR A 370 -3.00 2.71 15.90
CA TYR A 370 -3.74 3.76 16.59
C TYR A 370 -5.22 3.46 16.77
N SER A 371 -5.84 2.65 15.91
CA SER A 371 -7.21 2.19 16.13
C SER A 371 -7.34 1.43 17.45
N LEU A 372 -6.33 0.61 17.79
CA LEU A 372 -6.30 -0.11 19.06
C LEU A 372 -6.11 0.81 20.28
N GLN A 373 -5.31 1.85 20.17
CA GLN A 373 -5.14 2.84 21.23
C GLN A 373 -6.37 3.75 21.37
N ALA A 374 -6.94 4.19 20.24
CA ALA A 374 -8.15 5.01 20.23
C ALA A 374 -9.36 4.27 20.81
N LEU A 375 -9.33 2.93 20.84
CA LEU A 375 -10.41 2.10 21.37
C LEU A 375 -10.75 2.48 22.82
N GLY A 376 -9.74 2.72 23.68
CA GLY A 376 -9.98 3.18 25.06
C GLY A 376 -10.65 4.56 25.13
N MET A 377 -10.31 5.45 24.20
CA MET A 377 -10.93 6.77 24.12
C MET A 377 -12.42 6.65 23.73
N VAL A 378 -12.72 5.87 22.70
CA VAL A 378 -14.12 5.73 22.23
C VAL A 378 -14.99 4.96 23.22
N GLN A 379 -14.44 3.96 23.94
CA GLN A 379 -15.13 3.30 25.05
C GLN A 379 -15.55 4.31 26.14
N SER A 380 -14.65 5.25 26.48
CA SER A 380 -14.95 6.27 27.49
C SER A 380 -16.11 7.20 27.09
N MET A 381 -16.41 7.29 25.79
CA MET A 381 -17.55 8.01 25.22
C MET A 381 -18.82 7.15 25.13
N GLY A 382 -18.73 5.87 25.47
CA GLY A 382 -19.83 4.90 25.33
C GLY A 382 -20.00 4.35 23.94
N TRP A 383 -19.02 4.57 23.05
CA TRP A 383 -19.06 4.07 21.67
C TRP A 383 -18.63 2.59 21.63
N GLY A 384 -19.29 1.83 20.77
CA GLY A 384 -19.01 0.39 20.60
C GLY A 384 -19.42 -0.46 21.80
N ASN A 385 -20.33 0.00 22.67
CA ASN A 385 -20.73 -0.73 23.87
C ASN A 385 -21.84 -1.78 23.63
N GLU A 386 -22.47 -1.77 22.46
CA GLU A 386 -23.47 -2.78 22.05
C GLU A 386 -22.91 -3.75 21.01
N THR A 387 -22.18 -3.24 20.02
CA THR A 387 -21.52 -4.01 18.97
C THR A 387 -20.19 -3.35 18.64
N LEU A 388 -19.12 -4.15 18.68
CA LEU A 388 -17.79 -3.66 18.37
C LEU A 388 -17.10 -4.55 17.32
N LEU A 389 -16.62 -3.93 16.25
CA LEU A 389 -15.72 -4.58 15.31
C LEU A 389 -14.43 -3.81 15.21
N VAL A 390 -13.31 -4.50 15.46
CA VAL A 390 -11.94 -3.97 15.35
C VAL A 390 -11.27 -4.61 14.15
N ASP A 391 -10.71 -3.80 13.24
CA ASP A 391 -10.02 -4.29 12.04
C ASP A 391 -8.69 -3.56 11.84
N THR A 392 -7.57 -4.24 12.06
CA THR A 392 -6.25 -3.64 11.87
C THR A 392 -5.51 -4.29 10.73
N GLU A 393 -5.21 -3.51 9.71
CA GLU A 393 -4.44 -3.93 8.55
C GLU A 393 -2.95 -3.62 8.76
N MET A 394 -2.16 -4.66 8.98
CA MET A 394 -0.70 -4.58 9.11
C MET A 394 -0.23 -3.51 10.11
N ALA A 395 -0.69 -3.62 11.36
CA ALA A 395 -0.38 -2.65 12.42
C ALA A 395 1.13 -2.42 12.59
N ALA A 396 1.56 -1.14 12.46
CA ALA A 396 2.97 -0.78 12.46
C ALA A 396 3.61 -0.84 13.86
N ALA A 397 2.81 -0.80 14.91
CA ALA A 397 3.30 -0.70 16.28
C ALA A 397 2.33 -1.35 17.25
N ARG A 398 2.78 -1.61 18.48
CA ARG A 398 1.92 -2.04 19.57
C ARG A 398 1.35 -0.84 20.31
N PRO A 399 0.19 -0.96 20.98
CA PRO A 399 -0.27 0.01 21.93
C PRO A 399 0.73 0.13 23.08
N VAL A 400 1.07 1.35 23.49
CA VAL A 400 2.17 1.56 24.42
C VAL A 400 1.81 2.41 25.63
N GLN A 401 0.69 3.12 25.59
CA GLN A 401 0.30 3.96 26.71
C GLN A 401 -0.94 3.40 27.40
N GLU A 402 -0.75 2.91 28.61
CA GLU A 402 -1.81 2.27 29.41
C GLU A 402 -3.05 3.16 29.57
N GLU A 403 -2.88 4.49 29.62
CA GLU A 403 -3.99 5.43 29.79
C GLU A 403 -4.95 5.50 28.59
N TRP A 404 -4.51 5.06 27.42
CA TRP A 404 -5.33 5.05 26.20
C TRP A 404 -5.83 3.65 25.81
N LEU A 405 -5.32 2.62 26.49
CA LEU A 405 -5.78 1.26 26.22
C LEU A 405 -7.23 1.08 26.70
N PRO A 406 -8.03 0.29 25.97
CA PRO A 406 -9.36 -0.07 26.43
C PRO A 406 -9.28 -0.94 27.69
N ASN A 407 -10.38 -0.97 28.42
CA ASN A 407 -10.56 -2.06 29.37
C ASN A 407 -11.03 -3.30 28.60
N TYR A 408 -10.12 -4.20 28.29
CA TYR A 408 -10.38 -5.38 27.47
C TYR A 408 -11.40 -6.33 28.11
N THR A 409 -11.58 -6.28 29.44
CA THR A 409 -12.59 -7.10 30.13
C THR A 409 -14.01 -6.56 30.02
N ASP A 410 -14.16 -5.29 29.62
CA ASP A 410 -15.45 -4.61 29.49
C ASP A 410 -15.92 -4.48 28.02
N LEU A 411 -15.29 -5.21 27.11
CA LEU A 411 -15.74 -5.25 25.72
C LEU A 411 -17.09 -5.97 25.60
N PRO A 412 -18.00 -5.51 24.72
CA PRO A 412 -19.31 -6.12 24.60
C PRO A 412 -19.21 -7.59 24.11
N GLU A 413 -20.18 -8.41 24.47
CA GLU A 413 -20.27 -9.80 24.03
C GLU A 413 -20.28 -9.91 22.50
N ASN A 414 -20.90 -8.94 21.80
CA ASN A 414 -20.87 -8.81 20.34
C ASN A 414 -19.61 -8.05 19.89
N SER A 415 -18.44 -8.62 20.13
CA SER A 415 -17.16 -8.10 19.64
C SER A 415 -16.51 -9.04 18.66
N ILE A 416 -16.00 -8.51 17.54
CA ILE A 416 -15.14 -9.22 16.60
C ILE A 416 -13.84 -8.43 16.41
N VAL A 417 -12.70 -9.12 16.47
CA VAL A 417 -11.37 -8.53 16.31
C VAL A 417 -10.63 -9.24 15.21
N HIS A 418 -10.26 -8.50 14.17
CA HIS A 418 -9.39 -8.96 13.08
C HIS A 418 -8.08 -8.19 13.11
N LEU A 419 -6.99 -8.89 13.36
CA LEU A 419 -5.63 -8.37 13.23
C LEU A 419 -5.01 -9.02 12.01
N VAL A 420 -4.71 -8.24 10.97
CA VAL A 420 -4.33 -8.77 9.66
C VAL A 420 -2.86 -8.56 9.38
N VAL A 421 -2.22 -9.56 8.79
CA VAL A 421 -0.83 -9.50 8.35
C VAL A 421 -0.68 -10.10 6.95
N SER A 422 0.22 -9.54 6.17
CA SER A 422 0.51 -9.95 4.79
C SER A 422 1.87 -10.66 4.69
N GLU A 423 1.97 -11.71 3.83
CA GLU A 423 3.19 -12.52 3.72
C GLU A 423 4.41 -11.72 3.25
N ASP A 424 4.24 -10.87 2.25
CA ASP A 424 5.30 -10.04 1.69
C ASP A 424 5.26 -8.59 2.22
N ASP A 425 4.69 -8.39 3.42
CA ASP A 425 4.87 -7.13 4.12
C ASP A 425 6.35 -6.97 4.51
N MET A 426 6.97 -5.93 4.00
CA MET A 426 8.37 -5.62 4.27
C MET A 426 8.53 -4.30 5.03
N THR A 427 7.40 -3.68 5.37
CA THR A 427 7.36 -2.39 6.06
C THR A 427 7.25 -2.60 7.56
N VAL A 428 6.36 -3.50 7.99
CA VAL A 428 6.12 -3.75 9.41
C VAL A 428 6.32 -5.21 9.77
N SER A 429 6.59 -5.45 11.06
CA SER A 429 6.72 -6.81 11.57
C SER A 429 5.35 -7.44 11.79
N GLN A 430 5.15 -8.67 11.32
CA GLN A 430 3.97 -9.47 11.61
C GLN A 430 3.79 -9.74 13.11
N CYS A 431 4.87 -9.65 13.88
CA CYS A 431 4.85 -9.81 15.34
C CYS A 431 4.04 -8.74 16.06
N ASN A 432 3.91 -7.54 15.47
CA ASN A 432 3.09 -6.50 16.08
C ASN A 432 1.64 -6.97 16.23
N SER A 433 1.02 -7.43 15.15
CA SER A 433 -0.35 -7.95 15.19
C SER A 433 -0.47 -9.23 16.00
N ALA A 434 0.51 -10.16 15.91
CA ALA A 434 0.48 -11.40 16.69
C ALA A 434 0.44 -11.13 18.21
N LEU A 435 1.27 -10.20 18.67
CA LEU A 435 1.32 -9.85 20.10
C LEU A 435 0.16 -8.95 20.55
N HIS A 436 -0.49 -8.23 19.63
CA HIS A 436 -1.73 -7.52 19.96
C HIS A 436 -2.89 -8.45 20.25
N LEU A 437 -2.95 -9.61 19.58
CA LEU A 437 -4.04 -10.54 19.79
C LEU A 437 -4.13 -11.01 21.25
N ASP A 438 -2.98 -11.14 21.92
CA ASP A 438 -2.92 -11.55 23.32
C ASP A 438 -3.62 -10.56 24.27
N LEU A 439 -3.90 -9.33 23.82
CA LEU A 439 -4.64 -8.33 24.61
C LEU A 439 -6.15 -8.61 24.59
N PHE A 440 -6.63 -9.45 23.69
CA PHE A 440 -8.04 -9.78 23.51
C PHE A 440 -8.39 -11.18 23.99
N ASP A 441 -7.64 -11.72 24.97
CA ASP A 441 -7.79 -13.07 25.53
C ASP A 441 -9.13 -13.31 26.25
N GLU A 442 -9.84 -12.24 26.64
CA GLU A 442 -11.20 -12.32 27.22
C GLU A 442 -12.31 -12.43 26.14
N ILE A 443 -11.98 -12.21 24.87
CA ILE A 443 -12.91 -12.41 23.74
C ILE A 443 -12.86 -13.89 23.33
N GLU A 444 -14.00 -14.43 22.93
CA GLU A 444 -14.12 -15.82 22.44
C GLU A 444 -13.09 -16.10 21.33
N ASP A 445 -12.36 -17.22 21.39
CA ASP A 445 -11.24 -17.56 20.49
C ASP A 445 -11.56 -17.42 18.99
N ASN A 446 -12.82 -17.67 18.58
CA ASN A 446 -13.24 -17.52 17.19
C ASN A 446 -13.70 -16.11 16.81
N HIS A 447 -13.76 -15.19 17.76
CA HIS A 447 -14.07 -13.77 17.55
C HIS A 447 -12.83 -12.88 17.54
N SER A 448 -11.71 -13.37 18.07
CA SER A 448 -10.43 -12.66 18.10
C SER A 448 -9.43 -13.43 17.25
N LEU A 449 -9.12 -12.93 16.05
CA LEU A 449 -8.40 -13.65 15.02
C LEU A 449 -7.22 -12.86 14.46
N LEU A 450 -6.07 -13.53 14.38
CA LEU A 450 -4.98 -13.09 13.52
C LEU A 450 -5.15 -13.72 12.13
N LEU A 451 -5.33 -12.89 11.12
CA LEU A 451 -5.53 -13.28 9.74
C LEU A 451 -4.23 -13.10 8.95
N PHE A 452 -3.72 -14.16 8.36
CA PHE A 452 -2.53 -14.11 7.53
C PHE A 452 -2.91 -14.28 6.05
N ILE A 453 -2.56 -13.27 5.24
CA ILE A 453 -2.80 -13.27 3.80
C ILE A 453 -1.55 -13.80 3.10
N PRO A 454 -1.58 -15.01 2.51
CA PRO A 454 -0.45 -15.54 1.77
C PRO A 454 -0.34 -14.91 0.39
N SER A 455 0.88 -14.84 -0.12
CA SER A 455 1.15 -14.53 -1.53
C SER A 455 1.06 -15.79 -2.36
N ASP A 456 0.28 -15.78 -3.43
CA ASP A 456 0.19 -16.91 -4.35
C ASP A 456 0.93 -16.60 -5.67
N ARG A 457 1.95 -17.41 -5.94
CA ARG A 457 2.85 -17.24 -7.09
C ARG A 457 2.64 -18.30 -8.17
N TYR A 458 1.51 -19.02 -8.11
CA TYR A 458 1.19 -20.12 -9.03
C TYR A 458 0.99 -19.63 -10.47
N GLY A 459 0.17 -18.63 -10.67
CA GLY A 459 -0.14 -18.07 -11.98
C GLY A 459 0.58 -16.74 -12.29
N PHE A 460 0.02 -15.98 -13.24
CA PHE A 460 0.57 -14.67 -13.61
C PHE A 460 -0.56 -13.72 -14.10
N PRO A 461 -0.62 -12.45 -13.64
CA PRO A 461 0.20 -11.87 -12.57
C PRO A 461 0.16 -12.67 -11.27
N ARG A 462 1.24 -12.56 -10.49
CA ARG A 462 1.26 -13.17 -9.17
C ARG A 462 0.40 -12.39 -8.21
N LEU A 463 -0.25 -13.07 -7.31
CA LEU A 463 -0.95 -12.45 -6.18
C LEU A 463 0.07 -12.24 -5.05
N VAL A 464 0.42 -11.00 -4.77
CA VAL A 464 1.46 -10.65 -3.79
C VAL A 464 0.83 -9.84 -2.67
N ALA A 465 0.74 -10.44 -1.48
CA ALA A 465 0.22 -9.79 -0.29
C ALA A 465 1.27 -8.84 0.29
N THR A 466 1.18 -7.57 -0.08
CA THR A 466 2.11 -6.51 0.35
C THR A 466 1.50 -5.68 1.49
N HIS A 467 2.33 -4.81 2.08
CA HIS A 467 1.89 -3.81 3.06
C HIS A 467 0.78 -2.88 2.53
N TYR A 468 0.71 -2.67 1.23
CA TYR A 468 -0.19 -1.67 0.62
C TYR A 468 -1.55 -2.24 0.23
N LEU A 469 -1.85 -3.50 0.56
CA LEU A 469 -3.08 -4.17 0.13
C LEU A 469 -4.37 -3.37 0.39
N PRO A 470 -4.53 -2.63 1.51
CA PRO A 470 -5.74 -1.84 1.77
C PRO A 470 -5.80 -0.50 1.02
N ALA A 471 -4.70 -0.07 0.39
CA ALA A 471 -4.67 1.22 -0.31
C ALA A 471 -5.17 1.09 -1.74
N ASN A 472 -5.92 2.10 -2.23
CA ASN A 472 -6.51 2.10 -3.57
C ASN A 472 -5.48 1.86 -4.68
N GLU A 473 -4.26 2.39 -4.54
CA GLU A 473 -3.20 2.23 -5.54
C GLU A 473 -2.74 0.78 -5.68
N ALA A 474 -2.98 -0.04 -4.66
CA ALA A 474 -2.64 -1.46 -4.65
C ALA A 474 -3.84 -2.38 -4.86
N HIS A 475 -5.03 -1.83 -5.09
CA HIS A 475 -6.24 -2.60 -5.31
C HIS A 475 -6.07 -3.56 -6.49
N ASP A 476 -6.23 -4.84 -6.22
CA ASP A 476 -6.18 -5.94 -7.18
C ASP A 476 -7.14 -7.04 -6.75
N THR A 477 -7.21 -8.10 -7.54
CA THR A 477 -8.10 -9.22 -7.22
C THR A 477 -7.74 -9.93 -5.90
N LEU A 478 -6.49 -9.82 -5.40
CA LEU A 478 -6.15 -10.30 -4.06
C LEU A 478 -6.82 -9.42 -3.00
N ALA A 479 -6.85 -8.11 -3.19
CA ALA A 479 -7.57 -7.19 -2.32
C ALA A 479 -9.08 -7.48 -2.33
N ASP A 480 -9.69 -7.74 -3.50
CA ASP A 480 -11.11 -8.11 -3.59
C ASP A 480 -11.45 -9.33 -2.73
N TRP A 481 -10.61 -10.38 -2.78
CA TRP A 481 -10.86 -11.64 -2.10
C TRP A 481 -10.44 -11.64 -0.62
N ALA A 482 -9.29 -11.04 -0.28
CA ALA A 482 -8.74 -11.09 1.07
C ALA A 482 -9.20 -9.93 1.96
N PHE A 483 -9.44 -8.77 1.37
CA PHE A 483 -9.71 -7.53 2.09
C PHE A 483 -11.15 -7.05 1.90
N TYR A 484 -11.55 -6.61 0.70
CA TYR A 484 -12.87 -5.99 0.50
C TYR A 484 -14.04 -6.94 0.80
N ARG A 485 -13.90 -8.23 0.50
CA ARG A 485 -14.91 -9.23 0.86
C ARG A 485 -15.12 -9.31 2.38
N ARG A 486 -14.06 -9.20 3.15
CA ARG A 486 -14.11 -9.20 4.60
C ARG A 486 -14.68 -7.88 5.14
N VAL A 487 -14.26 -6.74 4.58
CA VAL A 487 -14.79 -5.42 4.93
C VAL A 487 -16.30 -5.35 4.69
N ASP A 488 -16.79 -5.86 3.58
CA ASP A 488 -18.24 -5.95 3.30
C ASP A 488 -18.99 -6.77 4.34
N ALA A 489 -18.43 -7.92 4.74
CA ALA A 489 -19.04 -8.74 5.78
C ALA A 489 -19.01 -8.07 7.15
N GLN A 490 -17.93 -7.36 7.46
CA GLN A 490 -17.79 -6.56 8.69
C GLN A 490 -18.85 -5.46 8.75
N ALA A 491 -19.02 -4.71 7.66
CA ALA A 491 -20.03 -3.66 7.57
C ALA A 491 -21.44 -4.22 7.74
N ASP A 492 -21.77 -5.27 6.98
CA ASP A 492 -23.11 -5.89 7.07
C ASP A 492 -23.38 -6.47 8.47
N TRP A 493 -22.36 -7.02 9.16
CA TRP A 493 -22.51 -7.54 10.50
C TRP A 493 -22.85 -6.43 11.51
N VAL A 494 -22.11 -5.31 11.48
CA VAL A 494 -22.37 -4.17 12.38
C VAL A 494 -23.72 -3.52 12.07
N VAL A 495 -24.02 -3.32 10.79
CA VAL A 495 -25.32 -2.74 10.34
C VAL A 495 -26.49 -3.65 10.71
N ALA A 496 -26.35 -4.96 10.56
CA ALA A 496 -27.40 -5.91 10.91
C ALA A 496 -27.69 -5.91 12.42
N HIS A 497 -26.64 -5.86 13.26
CA HIS A 497 -26.81 -5.73 14.71
C HIS A 497 -27.51 -4.44 15.09
N SER A 498 -27.16 -3.29 14.51
CA SER A 498 -27.81 -2.00 14.78
C SER A 498 -29.30 -1.98 14.41
N ARG A 499 -29.72 -2.86 13.48
CA ARG A 499 -31.10 -2.97 12.99
C ARG A 499 -31.87 -4.15 13.58
N GLY A 500 -31.20 -5.02 14.35
CA GLY A 500 -31.78 -6.27 14.84
C GLY A 500 -32.08 -7.31 13.75
N ASP A 501 -31.42 -7.22 12.58
CA ASP A 501 -31.55 -8.19 11.48
C ASP A 501 -30.61 -9.39 11.70
N LEU A 502 -31.07 -10.32 12.50
CA LEU A 502 -30.29 -11.52 12.87
C LEU A 502 -29.95 -12.41 11.65
N ASN A 503 -30.75 -12.41 10.58
CA ASN A 503 -30.47 -13.25 9.42
C ASN A 503 -29.25 -12.71 8.63
N THR A 504 -29.19 -11.41 8.42
CA THR A 504 -28.04 -10.77 7.79
C THR A 504 -26.83 -10.84 8.70
N ALA A 505 -26.99 -10.68 10.02
CA ALA A 505 -25.91 -10.82 10.99
C ALA A 505 -25.27 -12.23 10.94
N ASP A 506 -26.10 -13.30 10.95
CA ASP A 506 -25.62 -14.69 10.87
C ASP A 506 -24.89 -14.98 9.56
N PHE A 507 -25.39 -14.46 8.43
CA PHE A 507 -24.72 -14.63 7.14
C PHE A 507 -23.37 -13.90 7.10
N ALA A 508 -23.32 -12.67 7.57
CA ALA A 508 -22.10 -11.90 7.67
C ALA A 508 -21.09 -12.57 8.61
N TYR A 509 -21.54 -13.03 9.78
CA TYR A 509 -20.74 -13.72 10.78
C TYR A 509 -20.00 -14.94 10.21
N ALA A 510 -20.65 -15.74 9.38
CA ALA A 510 -20.00 -16.88 8.73
C ALA A 510 -18.82 -16.49 7.81
N ASN A 511 -18.71 -15.24 7.41
CA ASN A 511 -17.58 -14.68 6.64
C ASN A 511 -16.52 -13.98 7.53
N LEU A 512 -16.73 -13.93 8.84
CA LEU A 512 -15.85 -13.25 9.79
C LEU A 512 -15.12 -14.19 10.75
N ILE A 513 -15.56 -15.43 10.87
CA ILE A 513 -14.93 -16.45 11.72
C ILE A 513 -14.21 -17.50 10.88
N ASP A 514 -13.42 -18.37 11.52
CA ASP A 514 -12.65 -19.42 10.84
C ASP A 514 -13.58 -20.45 10.15
N THR A 515 -14.01 -20.11 8.96
CA THR A 515 -14.82 -20.96 8.08
C THR A 515 -14.23 -21.00 6.68
N GLY A 516 -14.69 -21.96 5.87
CA GLY A 516 -14.36 -21.99 4.44
C GLY A 516 -14.87 -20.75 3.67
N MET A 517 -15.80 -19.96 4.24
CA MET A 517 -16.27 -18.71 3.65
C MET A 517 -15.24 -17.59 3.85
N LEU A 518 -14.66 -17.45 5.03
CA LEU A 518 -13.59 -16.47 5.30
C LEU A 518 -12.32 -16.83 4.53
N THR A 519 -11.92 -18.10 4.54
CA THR A 519 -10.60 -18.53 4.03
C THR A 519 -10.52 -18.72 2.51
N ASN A 520 -11.65 -18.75 1.80
CA ASN A 520 -11.69 -18.93 0.35
C ASN A 520 -11.16 -17.69 -0.39
N MET A 521 -10.16 -17.88 -1.25
CA MET A 521 -9.50 -16.84 -2.04
C MET A 521 -9.77 -16.94 -3.55
N GLY A 522 -10.81 -17.72 -3.95
CA GLY A 522 -11.14 -17.94 -5.34
C GLY A 522 -10.26 -18.98 -6.02
N LYS A 523 -10.32 -19.01 -7.36
CA LYS A 523 -9.62 -19.98 -8.19
C LYS A 523 -8.89 -19.31 -9.35
N TRP A 524 -7.70 -19.82 -9.64
CA TRP A 524 -7.00 -19.50 -10.87
C TRP A 524 -7.82 -19.96 -12.09
N SER A 525 -7.56 -19.37 -13.25
CA SER A 525 -8.35 -19.63 -14.46
C SER A 525 -8.34 -21.08 -14.95
N ASP A 526 -7.42 -21.91 -14.48
CA ASP A 526 -7.35 -23.35 -14.73
C ASP A 526 -8.08 -24.20 -13.69
N GLY A 527 -8.72 -23.56 -12.70
CA GLY A 527 -9.51 -24.19 -11.65
C GLY A 527 -8.73 -24.59 -10.40
N VAL A 528 -7.43 -24.32 -10.34
CA VAL A 528 -6.63 -24.51 -9.10
C VAL A 528 -7.06 -23.48 -8.07
N ASP A 529 -7.23 -23.88 -6.82
CA ASP A 529 -7.58 -22.96 -5.73
C ASP A 529 -6.40 -22.04 -5.44
N VAL A 530 -6.69 -20.74 -5.21
CA VAL A 530 -5.72 -19.79 -4.67
C VAL A 530 -5.39 -20.19 -3.23
N LEU A 531 -4.16 -19.93 -2.79
CA LEU A 531 -3.75 -20.21 -1.42
C LEU A 531 -4.72 -19.55 -0.44
N PRO A 532 -5.33 -20.33 0.47
CA PRO A 532 -6.36 -19.82 1.36
C PRO A 532 -5.79 -18.84 2.38
N LEU A 533 -6.60 -17.87 2.79
CA LEU A 533 -6.34 -17.05 3.96
C LEU A 533 -6.15 -17.97 5.17
N GLN A 534 -5.13 -17.72 5.99
CA GLN A 534 -4.82 -18.53 7.17
C GLN A 534 -5.32 -17.81 8.42
N VAL A 535 -5.94 -18.55 9.31
CA VAL A 535 -6.56 -18.02 10.53
C VAL A 535 -5.86 -18.58 11.76
N TYR A 536 -5.54 -17.71 12.71
CA TYR A 536 -4.90 -18.07 13.97
C TYR A 536 -5.66 -17.41 15.13
N SER A 537 -6.30 -18.23 15.98
CA SER A 537 -6.85 -17.77 17.26
C SER A 537 -5.78 -17.73 18.35
N ASN A 538 -4.73 -18.55 18.24
CA ASN A 538 -3.59 -18.56 19.14
C ASN A 538 -2.27 -18.57 18.35
N PRO A 539 -1.75 -17.40 17.95
CA PRO A 539 -0.51 -17.29 17.17
C PRO A 539 0.71 -17.85 17.90
N SER A 540 0.74 -17.82 19.25
CA SER A 540 1.86 -18.32 20.06
C SER A 540 2.11 -19.82 19.89
N GLU A 541 1.10 -20.58 19.53
CA GLU A 541 1.21 -22.03 19.25
C GLU A 541 1.67 -22.33 17.81
N SER A 542 1.74 -21.31 16.96
CA SER A 542 2.13 -21.47 15.55
C SER A 542 3.63 -21.34 15.35
N ASN A 543 4.22 -22.28 14.61
CA ASN A 543 5.62 -22.17 14.20
C ASN A 543 5.91 -20.91 13.36
N ARG A 544 4.90 -20.33 12.72
CA ARG A 544 5.05 -19.12 11.92
C ARG A 544 5.40 -17.91 12.76
N PHE A 545 4.82 -17.81 13.94
CA PHE A 545 4.98 -16.67 14.85
C PHE A 545 5.87 -16.99 16.05
N ALA A 546 6.56 -18.15 16.05
CA ALA A 546 7.40 -18.58 17.18
C ALA A 546 8.50 -17.56 17.56
N ASP A 547 9.01 -16.83 16.57
CA ASP A 547 10.03 -15.79 16.79
C ASP A 547 9.46 -14.49 17.39
N CYS A 548 8.13 -14.38 17.52
CA CYS A 548 7.45 -13.22 18.10
C CYS A 548 7.30 -13.32 19.61
N TYR A 549 7.37 -14.52 20.16
CA TYR A 549 7.22 -14.87 21.58
C TYR A 549 8.55 -15.39 22.14
#